data_33384692e8e06da527ca4b38c064e5ca
#
_entry.id   33384692e8e06da527ca4b38c064e5ca
#
_cell.length_a   1.000
_cell.length_b   1.000
_cell.length_c   1.000
_cell.angle_alpha   90.00
_cell.angle_beta   90.00
_cell.angle_gamma   90.00
#
_symmetry.space_group_name_H-M   'P 1'
#
loop_
_entity.id
_entity.type
_entity.pdbx_description
1 polymer ?
#
loop_
_entity_poly.entity_id
_entity_poly.type
_entity_poly.pdbx_seq_one_letter_code
_entity_poly.pdbx_strand_id
1 'polypeptide(L)'
;MSRLNGRRAEAEAQGLRVNVAILGAGRIAHSMARTLVAMAADPRYAGLVAPYAVAARDGGRAAAFAAEYGFPVSYGSYDELLADPDVDLVYIATPHSLHAEQGIACLKAGKNILVEKSFTANAAQARALLD
;
A
#
# COMPACT_ATOMS: atom_id res chain seq x y z
N MET A 1 1.74 -13.33 -18.67
CA MET A 1 0.88 -12.79 -17.62
C MET A 1 -0.32 -12.02 -18.20
N SER A 2 -1.13 -12.77 -18.90
CA SER A 2 -2.28 -12.19 -19.60
C SER A 2 -3.26 -11.47 -18.66
N ARG A 3 -3.46 -11.99 -17.44
CA ARG A 3 -4.39 -11.37 -16.49
C ARG A 3 -3.96 -9.96 -16.08
N LEU A 4 -2.66 -9.76 -15.78
CA LEU A 4 -2.15 -8.44 -15.44
C LEU A 4 -2.19 -7.50 -16.63
N ASN A 5 -1.87 -8.00 -17.82
CA ASN A 5 -1.93 -7.21 -19.05
C ASN A 5 -3.36 -6.81 -19.38
N GLY A 6 -4.33 -7.71 -19.16
CA GLY A 6 -5.73 -7.41 -19.36
C GLY A 6 -6.24 -6.34 -18.40
N ARG A 7 -5.90 -6.44 -17.12
CA ARG A 7 -6.26 -5.43 -16.12
C ARG A 7 -5.64 -4.08 -16.43
N ARG A 8 -4.40 -4.09 -16.90
CA ARG A 8 -3.72 -2.85 -17.28
C ARG A 8 -4.45 -2.16 -18.43
N ALA A 9 -4.78 -2.91 -19.45
CA ALA A 9 -5.49 -2.37 -20.60
C ALA A 9 -6.87 -1.83 -20.20
N GLU A 10 -7.59 -2.55 -19.34
CA GLU A 10 -8.87 -2.08 -18.83
C GLU A 10 -8.74 -0.80 -18.02
N ALA A 11 -7.76 -0.74 -17.13
CA ALA A 11 -7.51 0.44 -16.31
C ALA A 11 -7.19 1.66 -17.18
N GLU A 12 -6.35 1.49 -18.17
CA GLU A 12 -6.00 2.56 -19.11
C GLU A 12 -7.21 3.02 -19.92
N ALA A 13 -7.99 2.07 -20.46
CA ALA A 13 -9.17 2.35 -21.26
C ALA A 13 -10.26 3.05 -20.47
N GLN A 14 -10.42 2.72 -19.19
CA GLN A 14 -11.45 3.27 -18.32
C GLN A 14 -10.97 4.46 -17.48
N GLY A 15 -9.67 4.80 -17.55
CA GLY A 15 -9.08 5.83 -16.70
C GLY A 15 -8.93 5.39 -15.24
N LEU A 16 -9.00 4.10 -14.97
CA LEU A 16 -8.86 3.54 -13.61
C LEU A 16 -7.39 3.38 -13.23
N ARG A 17 -7.10 3.54 -11.96
CA ARG A 17 -5.76 3.42 -11.40
C ARG A 17 -5.76 2.49 -10.21
N VAL A 18 -4.59 1.92 -9.93
CA VAL A 18 -4.37 1.20 -8.67
C VAL A 18 -4.02 2.23 -7.61
N ASN A 19 -4.89 2.37 -6.63
CA ASN A 19 -4.65 3.27 -5.50
C ASN A 19 -3.81 2.54 -4.46
N VAL A 20 -2.61 3.06 -4.22
CA VAL A 20 -1.64 2.44 -3.33
C VAL A 20 -1.62 3.14 -1.99
N ALA A 21 -1.68 2.36 -0.93
CA ALA A 21 -1.60 2.86 0.44
C ALA A 21 -0.39 2.28 1.15
N ILE A 22 0.12 3.00 2.14
CA ILE A 22 1.26 2.58 2.93
C ILE A 22 0.85 2.45 4.40
N LEU A 23 1.14 1.30 5.01
CA LEU A 23 1.02 1.12 6.45
C LEU A 23 2.37 1.42 7.09
N GLY A 24 2.40 2.43 7.93
CA GLY A 24 3.62 2.90 8.59
C GLY A 24 4.16 4.17 7.96
N ALA A 25 4.94 4.94 8.70
CA ALA A 25 5.50 6.21 8.25
C ALA A 25 6.98 6.34 8.61
N GLY A 26 7.71 5.22 8.62
CA GLY A 26 9.14 5.18 8.92
C GLY A 26 10.00 5.28 7.68
N ARG A 27 11.30 4.95 7.85
CA ARG A 27 12.29 5.08 6.77
C ARG A 27 11.91 4.31 5.50
N ILE A 28 11.47 3.06 5.65
CA ILE A 28 11.10 2.23 4.51
C ILE A 28 9.89 2.82 3.79
N ALA A 29 8.93 3.34 4.55
CA ALA A 29 7.76 4.00 3.98
C ALA A 29 8.15 5.22 3.14
N HIS A 30 9.10 6.03 3.61
CA HIS A 30 9.60 7.18 2.85
C HIS A 30 10.23 6.75 1.52
N SER A 31 11.00 5.68 1.53
CA SER A 31 11.60 5.14 0.32
C SER A 31 10.54 4.72 -0.70
N MET A 32 9.53 4.00 -0.24
CA MET A 32 8.43 3.57 -1.10
C MET A 32 7.62 4.76 -1.61
N ALA A 33 7.38 5.75 -0.76
CA ALA A 33 6.64 6.95 -1.17
C ALA A 33 7.35 7.68 -2.31
N ARG A 34 8.67 7.83 -2.21
CA ARG A 34 9.46 8.45 -3.29
C ARG A 34 9.34 7.66 -4.60
N THR A 35 9.37 6.33 -4.51
CA THR A 35 9.20 5.47 -5.67
C THR A 35 7.82 5.65 -6.30
N LEU A 36 6.77 5.65 -5.49
CA LEU A 36 5.40 5.82 -5.98
C LEU A 36 5.18 7.18 -6.64
N VAL A 37 5.72 8.23 -6.04
CA VAL A 37 5.63 9.57 -6.60
C VAL A 37 6.35 9.64 -7.95
N ALA A 38 7.53 9.03 -8.05
CA ALA A 38 8.28 8.97 -9.30
C ALA A 38 7.51 8.19 -10.38
N MET A 39 6.89 7.09 -10.02
CA MET A 39 6.08 6.30 -10.95
C MET A 39 4.86 7.08 -11.42
N ALA A 40 4.19 7.78 -10.52
CA ALA A 40 3.01 8.58 -10.87
C ALA A 40 3.37 9.75 -11.81
N ALA A 41 4.60 10.23 -11.75
CA ALA A 41 5.10 11.28 -12.63
C ALA A 41 5.63 10.76 -13.98
N ASP A 42 5.89 9.45 -14.09
CA ASP A 42 6.42 8.83 -15.29
C ASP A 42 5.26 8.50 -16.24
N PRO A 43 5.28 8.98 -17.50
CA PRO A 43 4.19 8.71 -18.44
C PRO A 43 3.86 7.23 -18.64
N ARG A 44 4.83 6.34 -18.40
CA ARG A 44 4.61 4.89 -18.53
C ARG A 44 3.69 4.34 -17.46
N TYR A 45 3.61 4.98 -16.29
CA TYR A 45 2.89 4.48 -15.12
C TYR A 45 1.82 5.42 -14.59
N ALA A 46 1.83 6.69 -15.02
CA ALA A 46 0.96 7.72 -14.43
C ALA A 46 -0.53 7.38 -14.49
N GLY A 47 -0.96 6.66 -15.52
CA GLY A 47 -2.35 6.23 -15.65
C GLY A 47 -2.71 4.97 -14.86
N LEU A 48 -1.74 4.33 -14.22
CA LEU A 48 -1.90 3.02 -13.59
C LEU A 48 -1.74 3.05 -12.07
N VAL A 49 -0.94 3.96 -11.56
CA VAL A 49 -0.55 4.00 -10.14
C VAL A 49 -0.86 5.35 -9.55
N ALA A 50 -1.54 5.36 -8.42
CA ALA A 50 -1.81 6.57 -7.65
C ALA A 50 -1.34 6.39 -6.21
N PRO A 51 -0.39 7.21 -5.70
CA PRO A 51 -0.12 7.29 -4.28
C PRO A 51 -1.37 7.85 -3.62
N TYR A 52 -2.01 7.07 -2.76
CA TYR A 52 -3.35 7.42 -2.30
C TYR A 52 -3.44 7.70 -0.81
N ALA A 53 -3.03 6.78 0.04
CA ALA A 53 -3.23 6.91 1.49
C ALA A 53 -2.02 6.43 2.27
N VAL A 54 -1.87 6.95 3.48
CA VAL A 54 -0.89 6.49 4.44
C VAL A 54 -1.55 6.39 5.81
N ALA A 55 -1.20 5.38 6.57
CA ALA A 55 -1.66 5.23 7.94
C ALA A 55 -0.47 5.03 8.88
N ALA A 56 -0.56 5.62 10.06
CA ALA A 56 0.39 5.44 11.13
C ALA A 56 -0.38 5.45 12.45
N ARG A 57 0.24 4.96 13.52
CA ARG A 57 -0.38 5.00 14.85
C ARG A 57 -0.60 6.43 15.33
N ASP A 58 0.27 7.34 14.91
CA ASP A 58 0.17 8.77 15.20
C ASP A 58 -0.44 9.46 13.98
N GLY A 59 -1.67 9.98 14.12
CA GLY A 59 -2.37 10.65 13.03
C GLY A 59 -1.65 11.90 12.54
N GLY A 60 -0.98 12.64 13.42
CA GLY A 60 -0.17 13.80 13.03
C GLY A 60 1.01 13.41 12.17
N ARG A 61 1.65 12.29 12.49
CA ARG A 61 2.76 11.76 11.70
C ARG A 61 2.29 11.28 10.34
N ALA A 62 1.14 10.62 10.28
CA ALA A 62 0.55 10.20 9.01
C ALA A 62 0.20 11.41 8.14
N ALA A 63 -0.38 12.44 8.73
CA ALA A 63 -0.75 13.67 8.00
C ALA A 63 0.50 14.39 7.46
N ALA A 64 1.56 14.49 8.26
CA ALA A 64 2.81 15.11 7.82
C ALA A 64 3.44 14.34 6.67
N PHE A 65 3.44 13.00 6.76
CA PHE A 65 3.94 12.13 5.69
C PHE A 65 3.14 12.34 4.40
N ALA A 66 1.82 12.34 4.50
CA ALA A 66 0.94 12.55 3.35
C ALA A 66 1.21 13.90 2.68
N ALA A 67 1.37 14.95 3.49
CA ALA A 67 1.65 16.29 2.98
C ALA A 67 3.01 16.35 2.26
N GLU A 68 4.01 15.66 2.80
CA GLU A 68 5.36 15.67 2.22
C GLU A 68 5.37 15.06 0.80
N TYR A 69 4.60 14.01 0.58
CA TYR A 69 4.63 13.27 -0.69
C TYR A 69 3.39 13.48 -1.57
N GLY A 70 2.45 14.29 -1.10
CA GLY A 70 1.25 14.56 -1.88
C GLY A 70 0.22 13.45 -1.87
N PHE A 71 0.18 12.62 -0.84
CA PHE A 71 -0.88 11.63 -0.66
C PHE A 71 -2.16 12.35 -0.24
N PRO A 72 -3.28 12.14 -0.93
CA PRO A 72 -4.52 12.85 -0.61
C PRO A 72 -5.18 12.46 0.70
N VAL A 73 -4.87 11.27 1.24
CA VAL A 73 -5.54 10.73 2.42
C VAL A 73 -4.54 10.25 3.45
N SER A 74 -4.83 10.51 4.74
CA SER A 74 -4.04 9.97 5.85
C SER A 74 -4.97 9.48 6.95
N TYR A 75 -4.53 8.45 7.66
CA TYR A 75 -5.30 7.86 8.76
C TYR A 75 -4.42 7.68 10.00
N GLY A 76 -5.01 7.89 11.17
CA GLY A 76 -4.35 7.68 12.45
C GLY A 76 -4.43 6.26 12.97
N SER A 77 -5.00 5.34 12.20
CA SER A 77 -5.05 3.93 12.53
C SER A 77 -5.01 3.09 11.27
N TYR A 78 -4.54 1.86 11.41
CA TYR A 78 -4.48 0.92 10.27
C TYR A 78 -5.88 0.44 9.89
N ASP A 79 -6.76 0.26 10.88
CA ASP A 79 -8.13 -0.18 10.63
C ASP A 79 -8.90 0.80 9.75
N GLU A 80 -8.71 2.10 9.95
CA GLU A 80 -9.35 3.11 9.13
C GLU A 80 -8.91 3.02 7.67
N LEU A 81 -7.62 2.79 7.45
CA LEU A 81 -7.09 2.63 6.10
C LEU A 81 -7.69 1.39 5.43
N LEU A 82 -7.77 0.28 6.16
CA LEU A 82 -8.30 -0.97 5.61
C LEU A 82 -9.81 -0.89 5.32
N ALA A 83 -10.51 0.01 6.00
CA ALA A 83 -11.93 0.23 5.76
C ALA A 83 -12.21 1.12 4.53
N ASP A 84 -11.17 1.75 3.97
CA ASP A 84 -11.30 2.62 2.81
C ASP A 84 -11.49 1.78 1.54
N PRO A 85 -12.66 1.83 0.88
CA PRO A 85 -12.92 1.00 -0.29
C PRO A 85 -12.09 1.39 -1.51
N ASP A 86 -11.50 2.58 -1.51
CA ASP A 86 -10.71 3.05 -2.64
C ASP A 86 -9.24 2.62 -2.56
N VAL A 87 -8.83 1.96 -1.49
CA VAL A 87 -7.49 1.38 -1.38
C VAL A 87 -7.45 0.03 -2.08
N ASP A 88 -6.58 -0.11 -3.07
CA ASP A 88 -6.44 -1.34 -3.87
C ASP A 88 -5.26 -2.19 -3.46
N LEU A 89 -4.12 -1.56 -3.16
CA LEU A 89 -2.87 -2.23 -2.81
C LEU A 89 -2.29 -1.59 -1.57
N VAL A 90 -1.90 -2.41 -0.60
CA VAL A 90 -1.29 -1.94 0.65
C VAL A 90 0.17 -2.38 0.71
N TYR A 91 1.07 -1.41 0.84
CA TYR A 91 2.47 -1.68 1.11
C TYR A 91 2.70 -1.66 2.62
N ILE A 92 3.13 -2.80 3.16
CA ILE A 92 3.35 -2.93 4.60
C ILE A 92 4.78 -2.54 4.94
N ALA A 93 4.94 -1.36 5.55
CA ALA A 93 6.23 -0.78 5.91
C ALA A 93 6.42 -0.67 7.42
N THR A 94 5.70 -1.48 8.18
CA THR A 94 5.81 -1.55 9.64
C THR A 94 6.89 -2.54 10.06
N PRO A 95 7.24 -2.62 11.37
CA PRO A 95 8.24 -3.60 11.81
C PRO A 95 7.88 -5.04 11.42
N HIS A 96 8.90 -5.84 11.12
CA HIS A 96 8.74 -7.21 10.66
C HIS A 96 7.83 -8.06 11.54
N SER A 97 7.87 -7.84 12.85
CA SER A 97 7.06 -8.60 13.79
C SER A 97 5.55 -8.43 13.57
N LEU A 98 5.14 -7.38 12.87
CA LEU A 98 3.72 -7.09 12.60
C LEU A 98 3.28 -7.55 11.20
N HIS A 99 4.21 -7.98 10.35
CA HIS A 99 3.89 -8.25 8.95
C HIS A 99 2.83 -9.32 8.75
N ALA A 100 2.91 -10.43 9.50
CA ALA A 100 1.95 -11.52 9.35
C ALA A 100 0.54 -11.08 9.74
N GLU A 101 0.42 -10.43 10.91
CA GLU A 101 -0.86 -9.95 11.42
C GLU A 101 -1.49 -8.93 10.48
N GLN A 102 -0.69 -7.96 10.05
CA GLN A 102 -1.18 -6.90 9.17
C GLN A 102 -1.49 -7.41 7.77
N GLY A 103 -0.68 -8.34 7.25
CA GLY A 103 -0.95 -8.95 5.96
C GLY A 103 -2.27 -9.70 5.95
N ILE A 104 -2.55 -10.45 7.02
CA ILE A 104 -3.80 -11.18 7.16
C ILE A 104 -4.97 -10.19 7.21
N ALA A 105 -4.84 -9.12 7.99
CA ALA A 105 -5.89 -8.09 8.08
C ALA A 105 -6.17 -7.45 6.73
N CYS A 106 -5.13 -7.15 5.96
CA CYS A 106 -5.29 -6.59 4.61
C CYS A 106 -6.03 -7.55 3.68
N LEU A 107 -5.63 -8.82 3.68
CA LEU A 107 -6.27 -9.83 2.83
C LEU A 107 -7.73 -10.04 3.21
N LYS A 108 -8.05 -10.04 4.50
CA LYS A 108 -9.44 -10.13 4.96
C LYS A 108 -10.26 -8.92 4.54
N ALA A 109 -9.63 -7.77 4.41
CA ALA A 109 -10.30 -6.54 3.94
C ALA A 109 -10.42 -6.50 2.41
N GLY A 110 -9.96 -7.54 1.71
CA GLY A 110 -10.04 -7.61 0.26
C GLY A 110 -8.95 -6.83 -0.46
N LYS A 111 -7.87 -6.46 0.24
CA LYS A 111 -6.77 -5.69 -0.34
C LYS A 111 -5.67 -6.61 -0.84
N ASN A 112 -5.00 -6.19 -1.91
CA ASN A 112 -3.73 -6.80 -2.31
C ASN A 112 -2.62 -6.24 -1.42
N ILE A 113 -1.55 -7.00 -1.24
CA ILE A 113 -0.44 -6.58 -0.36
C ILE A 113 0.90 -6.68 -1.06
N LEU A 114 1.81 -5.81 -0.61
CA LEU A 114 3.23 -5.88 -0.95
C LEU A 114 4.00 -5.75 0.36
N VAL A 115 4.85 -6.72 0.66
CA VAL A 115 5.58 -6.78 1.92
C VAL A 115 7.07 -6.77 1.63
N GLU A 116 7.83 -6.12 2.52
CA GLU A 116 9.30 -6.09 2.41
C GLU A 116 9.91 -7.49 2.43
N LYS A 117 11.17 -7.58 2.01
CA LYS A 117 11.88 -8.85 1.80
C LYS A 117 11.88 -9.79 2.99
N SER A 118 11.80 -9.29 4.20
CA SER A 118 11.58 -10.13 5.37
C SER A 118 10.08 -10.33 5.52
N PHE A 119 9.54 -11.20 4.70
CA PHE A 119 8.12 -11.42 4.51
C PHE A 119 7.37 -11.61 5.83
N THR A 120 7.89 -12.49 6.70
CA THR A 120 7.33 -12.70 8.03
C THR A 120 8.45 -12.99 9.03
N ALA A 121 8.13 -12.95 10.32
CA ALA A 121 9.13 -13.22 11.36
C ALA A 121 9.52 -14.69 11.45
N ASN A 122 8.65 -15.61 11.01
CA ASN A 122 8.95 -17.05 11.07
C ASN A 122 8.05 -17.84 10.11
N ALA A 123 8.34 -19.12 9.94
CA ALA A 123 7.62 -19.98 8.99
C ALA A 123 6.14 -20.15 9.34
N ALA A 124 5.79 -20.18 10.62
CA ALA A 124 4.40 -20.31 11.03
C ALA A 124 3.58 -19.08 10.62
N GLN A 125 4.15 -17.89 10.77
CA GLN A 125 3.50 -16.66 10.35
C GLN A 125 3.37 -16.59 8.83
N ALA A 126 4.40 -17.03 8.10
CA ALA A 126 4.34 -17.08 6.64
C ALA A 126 3.22 -18.01 6.18
N ARG A 127 3.08 -19.15 6.82
CA ARG A 127 2.03 -20.11 6.49
C ARG A 127 0.65 -19.53 6.74
N ALA A 128 0.47 -18.85 7.87
CA ALA A 128 -0.80 -18.21 8.22
C ALA A 128 -1.17 -17.13 7.20
N LEU A 129 -0.18 -16.38 6.71
CA LEU A 129 -0.43 -15.34 5.71
C LEU A 129 -0.87 -15.92 4.36
N LEU A 130 -0.33 -17.07 4.00
CA LEU A 130 -0.65 -17.72 2.72
C LEU A 130 -1.97 -18.48 2.75
N ASP A 131 -2.40 -18.92 3.91
CA ASP A 131 -3.67 -19.62 4.10
C ASP A 131 -4.84 -18.65 4.02
#